data_49b8f0da85921295c56eff071a94f9f0
#
_entry.id   49b8f0da85921295c56eff071a94f9f0
#
_cell.length_a   1.000
_cell.length_b   1.000
_cell.length_c   1.000
_cell.angle_alpha   90.00
_cell.angle_beta   90.00
_cell.angle_gamma   90.00
#
_symmetry.space_group_name_H-M   'P 1'
#
loop_
_entity.id
_entity.type
_entity.pdbx_description
1 polymer ?
#
loop_
_entity_poly.entity_id
_entity_poly.type
_entity_poly.pdbx_seq_one_letter_code
_entity_poly.pdbx_strand_id
1 'polypeptide(L)'
;MNKMIFEVFELEYEKIFPEYPQSRALKEQVSPLYEQIHQTLGLEFTDHLYTLQGEMEELAGQLLFERGFYLGARLMLDVLARGED
;
A
#
# COMPACT_ATOMS: atom_id res chain seq x y z
N MET A 1 8.30 -7.64 -11.86
CA MET A 1 7.90 -7.94 -10.48
C MET A 1 7.62 -9.42 -10.34
N ASN A 2 8.02 -10.05 -9.26
CA ASN A 2 7.81 -11.47 -9.04
C ASN A 2 6.33 -11.74 -8.71
N LYS A 3 5.71 -12.64 -9.47
CA LYS A 3 4.28 -12.95 -9.32
C LYS A 3 3.94 -13.49 -7.94
N MET A 4 4.79 -14.35 -7.38
CA MET A 4 4.57 -14.93 -6.06
C MET A 4 4.59 -13.87 -4.96
N ILE A 5 5.56 -12.95 -5.03
CA ILE A 5 5.64 -11.84 -4.07
C ILE A 5 4.41 -10.96 -4.19
N PHE A 6 3.92 -10.75 -5.40
CA PHE A 6 2.73 -9.96 -5.67
C PHE A 6 1.49 -10.58 -5.02
N GLU A 7 1.33 -11.89 -5.15
CA GLU A 7 0.21 -12.60 -4.54
C GLU A 7 0.24 -12.54 -3.01
N VAL A 8 1.43 -12.68 -2.44
CA VAL A 8 1.61 -12.55 -0.98
C VAL A 8 1.28 -11.13 -0.53
N PHE A 9 1.70 -10.13 -1.29
CA PHE A 9 1.38 -8.73 -1.00
C PHE A 9 -0.13 -8.52 -0.92
N GLU A 10 -0.88 -9.01 -1.90
CA GLU A 10 -2.33 -8.82 -1.92
C GLU A 10 -3.00 -9.44 -0.71
N LEU A 11 -2.60 -10.65 -0.33
CA LEU A 11 -3.15 -11.32 0.84
C LEU A 11 -2.87 -10.56 2.13
N GLU A 12 -1.64 -10.08 2.30
CA GLU A 12 -1.26 -9.36 3.50
C GLU A 12 -1.89 -7.96 3.55
N TYR A 13 -2.00 -7.30 2.40
CA TYR A 13 -2.62 -5.98 2.32
C TYR A 13 -4.06 -6.01 2.83
N GLU A 14 -4.83 -7.02 2.41
CA GLU A 14 -6.22 -7.16 2.84
C GLU A 14 -6.37 -7.43 4.33
N LYS A 15 -5.39 -8.13 4.92
CA LYS A 15 -5.41 -8.44 6.35
C LYS A 15 -4.98 -7.26 7.22
N ILE A 16 -3.93 -6.58 6.81
CA ILE A 16 -3.23 -5.62 7.65
C ILE A 16 -3.88 -4.24 7.62
N PHE A 17 -4.26 -3.77 6.43
CA PHE A 17 -4.72 -2.41 6.25
C PHE A 17 -5.88 -2.03 7.16
N PRO A 18 -6.94 -2.86 7.32
CA PRO A 18 -8.05 -2.51 8.19
C PRO A 18 -7.71 -2.49 9.68
N GLU A 19 -6.60 -3.11 10.07
CA GLU A 19 -6.21 -3.25 11.48
C GLU A 19 -5.48 -2.02 12.03
N TYR A 20 -5.10 -1.09 11.17
CA TYR A 20 -4.33 0.08 11.60
C TYR A 20 -5.25 1.28 11.86
N PRO A 21 -5.39 1.67 13.16
CA PRO A 21 -6.23 2.83 13.51
C PRO A 21 -5.79 4.12 12.83
N GLN A 22 -4.48 4.28 12.59
CA GLN A 22 -3.93 5.45 11.92
C GLN A 22 -4.46 5.60 10.51
N SER A 23 -4.59 4.48 9.78
CA SER A 23 -5.15 4.50 8.42
C SER A 23 -6.61 4.92 8.42
N ARG A 24 -7.37 4.44 9.40
CA ARG A 24 -8.77 4.82 9.55
C ARG A 24 -8.91 6.29 9.86
N ALA A 25 -8.09 6.80 10.79
CA ALA A 25 -8.12 8.21 11.16
C ALA A 25 -7.81 9.12 9.98
N LEU A 26 -6.80 8.78 9.18
CA LEU A 26 -6.46 9.53 7.98
C LEU A 26 -7.57 9.49 6.94
N LYS A 27 -8.19 8.33 6.77
CA LYS A 27 -9.31 8.17 5.85
C LYS A 27 -10.49 9.07 6.26
N GLU A 28 -10.76 9.15 7.54
CA GLU A 28 -11.81 10.02 8.06
C GLU A 28 -11.53 11.51 7.81
N GLN A 29 -10.27 11.90 7.82
CA GLN A 29 -9.86 13.26 7.49
C GLN A 29 -9.96 13.57 6.01
N VAL A 30 -9.69 12.57 5.17
CA VAL A 30 -9.73 12.72 3.71
C VAL A 30 -11.14 12.75 3.17
N SER A 31 -12.05 11.98 3.75
CA SER A 31 -13.42 11.84 3.25
C SER A 31 -14.16 13.17 3.09
N PRO A 32 -14.12 14.11 4.07
CA PRO A 32 -14.77 15.40 3.87
C PRO A 32 -14.18 16.24 2.75
N LEU A 33 -12.87 16.10 2.51
CA LEU A 33 -12.21 16.82 1.43
C LEU A 33 -12.65 16.29 0.07
N TYR A 34 -12.79 14.99 -0.08
CA TYR A 34 -13.35 14.40 -1.29
C TYR A 34 -14.80 14.83 -1.51
N GLU A 35 -15.57 14.93 -0.43
CA GLU A 35 -16.95 15.42 -0.51
C GLU A 35 -17.00 16.84 -1.05
N GLN A 36 -16.10 17.71 -0.61
CA GLN A 36 -16.02 19.09 -1.13
C GLN A 36 -15.65 19.09 -2.62
N ILE A 37 -14.72 18.26 -3.04
CA ILE A 37 -14.33 18.13 -4.45
C ILE A 37 -15.53 17.65 -5.27
N HIS A 38 -16.25 16.65 -4.75
CA HIS A 38 -17.44 16.11 -5.39
C HIS A 38 -18.50 17.20 -5.62
N GLN A 39 -18.78 17.99 -4.59
CA GLN A 39 -19.78 19.06 -4.67
C GLN A 39 -19.37 20.17 -5.64
N THR A 40 -18.06 20.44 -5.75
CA THR A 40 -17.55 21.53 -6.58
C THR A 40 -17.32 21.12 -8.02
N LEU A 41 -16.74 19.93 -8.25
CA LEU A 41 -16.27 19.49 -9.55
C LEU A 41 -17.07 18.32 -10.13
N GLY A 42 -17.99 17.76 -9.36
CA GLY A 42 -18.87 16.70 -9.80
C GLY A 42 -18.36 15.29 -9.53
N LEU A 43 -19.28 14.35 -9.67
CA LEU A 43 -19.02 12.94 -9.36
C LEU A 43 -17.99 12.32 -10.30
N GLU A 44 -18.09 12.59 -11.57
CA GLU A 44 -17.20 11.99 -12.57
C GLU A 44 -15.73 12.35 -12.33
N PHE A 45 -15.47 13.62 -12.08
CA PHE A 45 -14.12 14.08 -11.76
C PHE A 45 -13.60 13.44 -10.48
N THR A 46 -14.43 13.41 -9.45
CA THR A 46 -14.06 12.87 -8.14
C THR A 46 -13.76 11.38 -8.21
N ASP A 47 -14.58 10.62 -8.92
CA ASP A 47 -14.36 9.19 -9.10
C ASP A 47 -13.07 8.91 -9.87
N HIS A 48 -12.79 9.70 -10.89
CA HIS A 48 -11.58 9.55 -11.69
C HIS A 48 -10.33 9.82 -10.83
N LEU A 49 -10.36 10.90 -10.06
CA LEU A 49 -9.27 11.24 -9.16
C LEU A 49 -9.05 10.15 -8.11
N TYR A 50 -10.13 9.69 -7.48
CA TYR A 50 -10.08 8.65 -6.47
C TYR A 50 -9.49 7.36 -7.03
N THR A 51 -9.93 6.96 -8.22
CA THR A 51 -9.44 5.75 -8.88
C THR A 51 -7.94 5.84 -9.18
N LEU A 52 -7.49 6.96 -9.74
CA LEU A 52 -6.08 7.14 -10.05
C LEU A 52 -5.20 7.15 -8.80
N GLN A 53 -5.65 7.79 -7.74
CA GLN A 53 -4.92 7.79 -6.49
C GLN A 53 -4.84 6.39 -5.88
N GLY A 54 -5.93 5.63 -5.95
CA GLY A 54 -5.94 4.25 -5.50
C GLY A 54 -4.96 3.37 -6.26
N GLU A 55 -4.93 3.51 -7.58
CA GLU A 55 -3.98 2.77 -8.41
C GLU A 55 -2.52 3.13 -8.08
N MET A 56 -2.26 4.41 -7.87
CA MET A 56 -0.92 4.88 -7.52
C MET A 56 -0.48 4.34 -6.17
N GLU A 57 -1.35 4.38 -5.18
CA GLU A 57 -1.06 3.87 -3.84
C GLU A 57 -0.83 2.35 -3.85
N GLU A 58 -1.65 1.63 -4.60
CA GLU A 58 -1.50 0.18 -4.73
C GLU A 58 -0.16 -0.18 -5.39
N LEU A 59 0.19 0.50 -6.47
CA LEU A 59 1.47 0.26 -7.14
C LEU A 59 2.64 0.58 -6.23
N ALA A 60 2.60 1.70 -5.53
CA ALA A 60 3.64 2.07 -4.59
C ALA A 60 3.78 1.03 -3.48
N GLY A 61 2.66 0.55 -2.95
CA GLY A 61 2.66 -0.49 -1.93
C GLY A 61 3.27 -1.79 -2.42
N GLN A 62 2.94 -2.21 -3.63
CA GLN A 62 3.51 -3.41 -4.23
C GLN A 62 5.02 -3.31 -4.41
N LEU A 63 5.49 -2.17 -4.91
CA LEU A 63 6.93 -1.96 -5.13
C LEU A 63 7.70 -1.93 -3.80
N LEU A 64 7.16 -1.28 -2.80
CA LEU A 64 7.77 -1.23 -1.47
C LEU A 64 7.81 -2.61 -0.81
N PHE A 65 6.73 -3.36 -0.94
CA PHE A 65 6.66 -4.72 -0.40
C PHE A 65 7.70 -5.62 -1.07
N GLU A 66 7.79 -5.59 -2.38
CA GLU A 66 8.77 -6.38 -3.12
C GLU A 66 10.18 -6.02 -2.69
N ARG A 67 10.47 -4.72 -2.57
CA ARG A 67 11.78 -4.26 -2.16
C ARG A 67 12.11 -4.70 -0.73
N GLY A 68 11.15 -4.57 0.18
CA GLY A 68 11.33 -5.00 1.56
C GLY A 68 11.55 -6.49 1.68
N PHE A 69 10.80 -7.27 0.92
CA PHE A 69 10.96 -8.71 0.88
C PHE A 69 12.37 -9.09 0.41
N TYR A 70 12.83 -8.46 -0.65
CA TYR A 70 14.15 -8.71 -1.20
C TYR A 70 15.27 -8.37 -0.22
N LEU A 71 15.16 -7.20 0.41
CA LEU A 71 16.14 -6.78 1.41
C LEU A 71 16.14 -7.68 2.64
N GLY A 72 14.96 -8.07 3.10
CA GLY A 72 14.83 -8.98 4.22
C GLY A 72 15.47 -10.33 3.95
N ALA A 73 15.20 -10.90 2.78
CA ALA A 73 15.79 -12.17 2.37
C ALA A 73 17.30 -12.06 2.29
N ARG A 74 17.82 -10.97 1.74
CA ARG A 74 19.23 -10.72 1.62
C ARG A 74 19.94 -10.60 2.97
N LEU A 75 19.31 -9.89 3.90
CA LEU A 75 19.83 -9.78 5.27
C LEU A 75 19.87 -11.14 5.96
N MET A 76 18.85 -11.97 5.78
CA MET A 76 18.84 -13.31 6.36
C MET A 76 19.94 -14.18 5.78
N LEU A 77 20.17 -14.12 4.48
CA LEU A 77 21.26 -14.86 3.84
C LEU A 77 22.60 -14.40 4.35
N ASP A 78 22.82 -13.11 4.54
CA ASP A 78 24.06 -12.56 5.08
C ASP A 78 24.29 -13.05 6.50
N VAL A 79 23.26 -13.04 7.35
CA VAL A 79 23.37 -13.54 8.72
C VAL A 79 23.75 -15.02 8.75
N LEU A 80 23.09 -15.82 7.92
CA LEU A 80 23.38 -17.25 7.84
C LEU A 80 24.77 -17.54 7.28
N ALA A 81 25.23 -16.76 6.31
CA ALA A 81 26.55 -16.91 5.72
C ALA A 81 27.67 -16.56 6.69
N ARG A 82 27.44 -15.58 7.59
CA ARG A 82 28.43 -15.19 8.59
C ARG A 82 28.52 -16.15 9.78
N GLY A 83 27.48 -16.95 9.94
CA GLY A 83 27.36 -17.76 11.14
C GLY A 83 26.91 -16.94 12.33
N GLU A 84 27.42 -17.26 13.52
CA GLU A 84 26.98 -16.66 14.77
C GLU A 84 27.89 -15.55 15.29
N ASP A 85 28.62 -14.94 14.45
CA ASP A 85 29.57 -13.89 14.88
C ASP A 85 28.90 -12.69 15.52
#